data_396c8dcc6295387b148aad782dc3f91c
#
_entry.id   396c8dcc6295387b148aad782dc3f91c
#
_cell.length_a   1.000
_cell.length_b   1.000
_cell.length_c   1.000
_cell.angle_alpha   90.00
_cell.angle_beta   90.00
_cell.angle_gamma   90.00
#
_symmetry.space_group_name_H-M   'P 1'
#
loop_
_entity.id
_entity.type
_entity.pdbx_description
1 polymer ?
#
loop_
_entity_poly.entity_id
_entity_poly.type
_entity_poly.pdbx_seq_one_letter_code
_entity_poly.pdbx_strand_id
1 'polypeptide(L)'
;MNILITAGNENLSNILKNNLKGHSIKVSNDLSTKNISNFDCLIILSSLKKCLDPEELNLKIQGIYNTLSSSVESNIKKVIMISSLEIFDYKENYTVTETWKTTPKIELTNLSINLSEVIFKEFGRTFPFQKILLRTGFPLKNKFNDNKNSCFTNETDFVNAVSKLIDINLKNQFEIFHIQTKSDNAKYLTNKIDEIDNLSADLKDHFYHPRVQEL
;
A
#
# COMPACT_ATOMS: atom_id res chain seq x y z
N MET A 1 17.23 4.41 -6.83
CA MET A 1 16.91 4.70 -5.42
C MET A 1 17.35 3.55 -4.53
N ASN A 2 17.66 3.82 -3.27
CA ASN A 2 17.88 2.80 -2.25
C ASN A 2 16.54 2.51 -1.56
N ILE A 3 16.09 1.27 -1.60
CA ILE A 3 14.77 0.86 -1.11
C ILE A 3 14.92 -0.15 0.02
N LEU A 4 14.28 0.13 1.15
CA LEU A 4 14.13 -0.79 2.26
C LEU A 4 12.75 -1.44 2.19
N ILE A 5 12.69 -2.77 2.25
CA ILE A 5 11.45 -3.54 2.33
C ILE A 5 11.37 -4.19 3.71
N THR A 6 10.26 -4.01 4.43
CA THR A 6 10.08 -4.70 5.71
C THR A 6 9.94 -6.21 5.47
N ALA A 7 10.60 -7.03 6.27
CA ALA A 7 10.31 -8.45 6.31
C ALA A 7 8.90 -8.68 6.89
N GLY A 8 8.25 -9.77 6.52
CA GLY A 8 6.89 -10.09 7.00
C GLY A 8 6.01 -10.79 5.96
N ASN A 9 6.40 -10.73 4.70
CA ASN A 9 5.83 -11.53 3.62
C ASN A 9 6.93 -11.89 2.63
N GLU A 10 7.52 -13.08 2.81
CA GLU A 10 8.67 -13.53 2.00
C GLU A 10 8.35 -13.61 0.51
N ASN A 11 7.15 -14.06 0.16
CA ASN A 11 6.75 -14.17 -1.24
C ASN A 11 6.75 -12.79 -1.92
N LEU A 12 6.09 -11.81 -1.33
CA LEU A 12 6.02 -10.45 -1.87
C LEU A 12 7.38 -9.77 -1.89
N SER A 13 8.19 -9.93 -0.83
CA SER A 13 9.53 -9.34 -0.79
C SER A 13 10.46 -9.93 -1.86
N ASN A 14 10.36 -11.23 -2.14
CA ASN A 14 11.11 -11.89 -3.20
C ASN A 14 10.64 -11.43 -4.59
N ILE A 15 9.33 -11.34 -4.82
CA ILE A 15 8.78 -10.82 -6.08
C ILE A 15 9.32 -9.41 -6.35
N LEU A 16 9.23 -8.50 -5.37
CA LEU A 16 9.72 -7.14 -5.53
C LEU A 16 11.25 -7.09 -5.72
N LYS A 17 12.00 -7.82 -4.89
CA LYS A 17 13.47 -7.86 -4.97
C LYS A 17 13.98 -8.34 -6.33
N ASN A 18 13.31 -9.31 -6.93
CA ASN A 18 13.75 -9.93 -8.19
C ASN A 18 13.31 -9.13 -9.43
N ASN A 19 12.25 -8.33 -9.34
CA ASN A 19 11.62 -7.71 -10.49
C ASN A 19 11.73 -6.17 -10.53
N LEU A 20 11.97 -5.48 -9.41
CA LEU A 20 12.19 -4.03 -9.40
C LEU A 20 13.61 -3.72 -9.91
N LYS A 21 13.73 -3.45 -11.21
CA LYS A 21 15.01 -3.12 -11.86
C LYS A 21 15.38 -1.66 -11.62
N GLY A 22 16.68 -1.36 -11.61
CA GLY A 22 17.19 0.00 -11.47
C GLY A 22 17.24 0.54 -10.05
N HIS A 23 16.87 -0.25 -9.04
CA HIS A 23 16.90 0.12 -7.63
C HIS A 23 17.79 -0.82 -6.81
N SER A 24 18.41 -0.29 -5.76
CA SER A 24 19.13 -1.09 -4.74
C SER A 24 18.13 -1.48 -3.65
N ILE A 25 17.87 -2.79 -3.47
CA ILE A 25 16.82 -3.28 -2.58
C ILE A 25 17.43 -4.07 -1.42
N LYS A 26 17.06 -3.70 -0.20
CA LYS A 26 17.36 -4.46 1.03
C LYS A 26 16.07 -4.87 1.71
N VAL A 27 15.95 -6.15 2.07
CA VAL A 27 14.88 -6.66 2.95
C VAL A 27 15.44 -6.76 4.36
N SER A 28 14.74 -6.21 5.36
CA SER A 28 15.23 -6.20 6.75
C SER A 28 14.11 -6.23 7.78
N ASN A 29 14.40 -6.83 8.92
CA ASN A 29 13.62 -6.70 10.16
C ASN A 29 14.10 -5.55 11.04
N ASP A 30 15.33 -5.05 10.82
CA ASP A 30 15.84 -3.88 11.50
C ASP A 30 15.25 -2.61 10.87
N LEU A 31 14.27 -2.04 11.55
CA LEU A 31 13.53 -0.83 11.16
C LEU A 31 13.86 0.33 12.10
N SER A 32 15.06 0.32 12.67
CA SER A 32 15.57 1.44 13.45
C SER A 32 15.78 2.70 12.59
N THR A 33 15.66 3.86 13.20
CA THR A 33 15.91 5.17 12.57
C THR A 33 17.25 5.19 11.84
N LYS A 34 18.31 4.66 12.46
CA LYS A 34 19.64 4.58 11.88
C LYS A 34 19.70 3.75 10.59
N ASN A 35 18.95 2.63 10.54
CA ASN A 35 18.94 1.81 9.34
C ASN A 35 18.07 2.46 8.25
N ILE A 36 16.89 2.96 8.59
CA ILE A 36 15.97 3.62 7.65
C ILE A 36 16.61 4.84 6.99
N SER A 37 17.41 5.63 7.71
CA SER A 37 18.06 6.85 7.19
C SER A 37 19.01 6.61 6.00
N ASN A 38 19.40 5.36 5.74
CA ASN A 38 20.23 4.99 4.59
C ASN A 38 19.44 4.77 3.30
N PHE A 39 18.10 4.89 3.34
CA PHE A 39 17.20 4.59 2.22
C PHE A 39 16.40 5.80 1.79
N ASP A 40 16.03 5.82 0.51
CA ASP A 40 15.18 6.85 -0.08
C ASP A 40 13.68 6.51 0.07
N CYS A 41 13.37 5.22 0.06
CA CYS A 41 12.00 4.69 0.09
C CYS A 41 11.91 3.48 1.03
N LEU A 42 10.83 3.44 1.82
CA LEU A 42 10.45 2.29 2.64
C LEU A 42 9.18 1.65 2.07
N ILE A 43 9.20 0.32 1.85
CA ILE A 43 8.02 -0.45 1.48
C ILE A 43 7.62 -1.32 2.67
N ILE A 44 6.41 -1.09 3.21
CA ILE A 44 5.89 -1.81 4.37
C ILE A 44 5.03 -2.99 3.88
N LEU A 45 5.54 -4.22 4.03
CA LEU A 45 4.83 -5.48 3.79
C LEU A 45 4.33 -6.13 5.08
N SER A 46 4.86 -5.76 6.23
CA SER A 46 4.49 -6.31 7.53
C SER A 46 3.02 -6.07 7.90
N SER A 47 2.38 -5.06 7.28
CA SER A 47 0.93 -4.82 7.35
C SER A 47 0.09 -6.03 6.91
N LEU A 48 0.62 -6.89 6.02
CA LEU A 48 -0.05 -8.09 5.49
C LEU A 48 0.22 -9.37 6.31
N LYS A 49 1.04 -9.29 7.36
CA LYS A 49 1.31 -10.45 8.23
C LYS A 49 0.00 -10.93 8.86
N LYS A 50 -0.24 -12.24 8.80
CA LYS A 50 -1.40 -12.85 9.47
C LYS A 50 -1.31 -12.67 10.99
N CYS A 51 -2.46 -12.53 11.63
CA CYS A 51 -2.61 -12.51 13.07
C CYS A 51 -3.57 -13.62 13.49
N LEU A 52 -3.11 -14.50 14.36
CA LEU A 52 -3.88 -15.66 14.81
C LEU A 52 -4.52 -15.40 16.17
N ASP A 53 -3.95 -14.51 16.97
CA ASP A 53 -4.42 -14.17 18.31
C ASP A 53 -4.29 -12.66 18.59
N PRO A 54 -4.90 -12.15 19.69
CA PRO A 54 -4.86 -10.74 20.04
C PRO A 54 -3.45 -10.23 20.40
N GLU A 55 -2.54 -11.08 20.86
CA GLU A 55 -1.17 -10.70 21.20
C GLU A 55 -0.37 -10.40 19.93
N GLU A 56 -0.48 -11.27 18.92
CA GLU A 56 0.11 -11.02 17.60
C GLU A 56 -0.45 -9.76 16.93
N LEU A 57 -1.76 -9.50 17.09
CA LEU A 57 -2.37 -8.26 16.64
C LEU A 57 -1.72 -7.05 17.31
N ASN A 58 -1.59 -7.05 18.63
CA ASN A 58 -0.98 -5.96 19.38
C ASN A 58 0.47 -5.72 18.96
N LEU A 59 1.29 -6.78 18.89
CA LEU A 59 2.69 -6.70 18.44
C LEU A 59 2.81 -6.13 17.03
N LYS A 60 1.92 -6.54 16.13
CA LYS A 60 1.91 -6.03 14.75
C LYS A 60 1.58 -4.53 14.72
N ILE A 61 0.55 -4.11 15.44
CA ILE A 61 0.13 -2.70 15.47
C ILE A 61 1.22 -1.83 16.09
N GLN A 62 1.84 -2.25 17.18
CA GLN A 62 3.01 -1.57 17.77
C GLN A 62 4.18 -1.51 16.78
N GLY A 63 4.45 -2.62 16.07
CA GLY A 63 5.51 -2.68 15.06
C GLY A 63 5.28 -1.69 13.90
N ILE A 64 4.05 -1.55 13.41
CA ILE A 64 3.70 -0.56 12.38
C ILE A 64 3.89 0.86 12.90
N TYR A 65 3.39 1.15 14.10
CA TYR A 65 3.55 2.46 14.72
C TYR A 65 5.03 2.83 14.88
N ASN A 66 5.84 1.94 15.45
CA ASN A 66 7.28 2.14 15.64
C ASN A 66 8.01 2.35 14.31
N THR A 67 7.67 1.57 13.28
CA THR A 67 8.23 1.71 11.93
C THR A 67 7.97 3.10 11.36
N LEU A 68 6.74 3.60 11.51
CA LEU A 68 6.36 4.92 11.01
C LEU A 68 7.01 6.04 11.83
N SER A 69 7.12 5.89 13.16
CA SER A 69 7.85 6.83 14.01
C SER A 69 9.34 6.92 13.63
N SER A 70 10.00 5.76 13.44
CA SER A 70 11.38 5.73 12.95
C SER A 70 11.52 6.34 11.55
N SER A 71 10.50 6.20 10.70
CA SER A 71 10.45 6.82 9.37
C SER A 71 10.44 8.36 9.46
N VAL A 72 9.65 8.92 10.39
CA VAL A 72 9.64 10.36 10.66
C VAL A 72 11.02 10.85 11.13
N GLU A 73 11.58 10.19 12.14
CA GLU A 73 12.88 10.55 12.73
C GLU A 73 14.05 10.43 11.74
N SER A 74 13.96 9.48 10.79
CA SER A 74 14.98 9.27 9.77
C SER A 74 14.92 10.27 8.61
N ASN A 75 13.87 11.10 8.54
CA ASN A 75 13.59 11.99 7.43
C ASN A 75 13.51 11.26 6.07
N ILE A 76 12.94 10.05 6.05
CA ILE A 76 12.76 9.32 4.80
C ILE A 76 11.85 10.10 3.82
N LYS A 77 12.14 10.03 2.53
CA LYS A 77 11.41 10.81 1.54
C LYS A 77 10.05 10.21 1.19
N LYS A 78 9.97 8.87 1.16
CA LYS A 78 8.78 8.15 0.69
C LYS A 78 8.55 6.88 1.48
N VAL A 79 7.28 6.62 1.84
CA VAL A 79 6.83 5.36 2.44
C VAL A 79 5.65 4.81 1.64
N ILE A 80 5.74 3.57 1.21
CA ILE A 80 4.67 2.83 0.52
C ILE A 80 4.22 1.71 1.44
N MET A 81 2.96 1.74 1.89
CA MET A 81 2.37 0.62 2.62
C MET A 81 1.52 -0.23 1.68
N ILE A 82 1.80 -1.52 1.61
CA ILE A 82 0.98 -2.47 0.88
C ILE A 82 -0.13 -2.97 1.81
N SER A 83 -1.37 -2.85 1.34
CA SER A 83 -2.57 -3.31 2.03
C SER A 83 -3.38 -4.25 1.14
N SER A 84 -4.52 -4.73 1.62
CA SER A 84 -5.37 -5.67 0.91
C SER A 84 -6.73 -5.05 0.57
N LEU A 85 -7.25 -5.35 -0.62
CA LEU A 85 -8.63 -5.04 -0.99
C LEU A 85 -9.66 -5.91 -0.23
N GLU A 86 -9.22 -6.99 0.42
CA GLU A 86 -10.08 -7.86 1.24
C GLU A 86 -10.63 -7.18 2.52
N ILE A 87 -10.12 -5.98 2.85
CA ILE A 87 -10.69 -5.16 3.95
C ILE A 87 -12.04 -4.54 3.62
N PHE A 88 -12.52 -4.69 2.39
CA PHE A 88 -13.87 -4.29 1.99
C PHE A 88 -14.79 -5.52 1.99
N ASP A 89 -15.69 -5.60 2.95
CA ASP A 89 -16.73 -6.63 3.01
C ASP A 89 -18.02 -6.15 2.32
N TYR A 90 -17.89 -5.68 1.07
CA TYR A 90 -19.05 -5.24 0.30
C TYR A 90 -19.71 -6.38 -0.45
N LYS A 91 -21.03 -6.44 -0.30
CA LYS A 91 -21.89 -7.32 -1.09
C LYS A 91 -21.93 -6.88 -2.56
N GLU A 92 -22.01 -7.78 -3.37
CA GLU A 92 -21.78 -8.09 -4.76
C GLU A 92 -21.96 -7.06 -5.88
N ASN A 93 -22.50 -5.88 -5.75
CA ASN A 93 -22.92 -5.10 -6.94
C ASN A 93 -22.38 -3.67 -7.05
N TYR A 94 -21.35 -3.30 -6.30
CA TYR A 94 -20.83 -1.93 -6.33
C TYR A 94 -19.37 -1.88 -6.77
N THR A 95 -19.06 -0.90 -7.61
CA THR A 95 -17.66 -0.54 -7.89
C THR A 95 -17.09 0.23 -6.71
N VAL A 96 -16.06 -0.31 -6.07
CA VAL A 96 -15.41 0.30 -4.89
C VAL A 96 -14.26 1.18 -5.33
N THR A 97 -14.26 2.42 -4.89
CA THR A 97 -13.19 3.40 -5.16
C THR A 97 -12.29 3.59 -3.93
N GLU A 98 -11.16 4.27 -4.12
CA GLU A 98 -10.18 4.56 -3.06
C GLU A 98 -10.76 5.40 -1.92
N THR A 99 -11.81 6.18 -2.18
CA THR A 99 -12.46 7.07 -1.21
C THR A 99 -13.44 6.35 -0.30
N TRP A 100 -13.81 5.12 -0.64
CA TRP A 100 -14.77 4.36 0.17
C TRP A 100 -14.21 4.00 1.55
N LYS A 101 -15.09 4.04 2.54
CA LYS A 101 -14.77 3.60 3.90
C LYS A 101 -14.57 2.09 3.94
N THR A 102 -13.49 1.67 4.56
CA THR A 102 -13.21 0.24 4.77
C THR A 102 -14.22 -0.40 5.72
N THR A 103 -14.60 -1.63 5.45
CA THR A 103 -15.51 -2.45 6.27
C THR A 103 -14.88 -3.82 6.52
N PRO A 104 -13.86 -3.91 7.40
CA PRO A 104 -13.13 -5.15 7.62
C PRO A 104 -14.04 -6.20 8.26
N LYS A 105 -13.85 -7.46 7.88
CA LYS A 105 -14.43 -8.59 8.60
C LYS A 105 -13.88 -8.67 10.02
N ILE A 106 -14.66 -9.30 10.93
CA ILE A 106 -14.27 -9.50 12.34
C ILE A 106 -13.26 -10.65 12.47
N GLU A 107 -12.30 -10.72 11.56
CA GLU A 107 -11.18 -11.64 11.62
C GLU A 107 -9.92 -10.86 12.00
N LEU A 108 -9.11 -11.39 12.92
CA LEU A 108 -7.93 -10.69 13.44
C LEU A 108 -6.99 -10.20 12.32
N THR A 109 -6.81 -11.00 11.27
CA THR A 109 -5.98 -10.61 10.14
C THR A 109 -6.55 -9.39 9.40
N ASN A 110 -7.85 -9.39 9.05
CA ASN A 110 -8.49 -8.28 8.36
C ASN A 110 -8.54 -7.02 9.24
N LEU A 111 -8.86 -7.21 10.52
CA LEU A 111 -8.85 -6.13 11.51
C LEU A 111 -7.45 -5.50 11.63
N SER A 112 -6.40 -6.33 11.69
CA SER A 112 -5.01 -5.87 11.81
C SER A 112 -4.55 -5.07 10.58
N ILE A 113 -4.95 -5.48 9.37
CA ILE A 113 -4.67 -4.75 8.14
C ILE A 113 -5.37 -3.39 8.18
N ASN A 114 -6.64 -3.37 8.53
CA ASN A 114 -7.41 -2.13 8.64
C ASN A 114 -6.84 -1.17 9.69
N LEU A 115 -6.48 -1.65 10.87
CA LEU A 115 -5.84 -0.83 11.91
C LEU A 115 -4.49 -0.27 11.45
N SER A 116 -3.69 -1.07 10.72
CA SER A 116 -2.44 -0.60 10.11
C SER A 116 -2.69 0.56 9.15
N GLU A 117 -3.76 0.49 8.33
CA GLU A 117 -4.14 1.61 7.46
C GLU A 117 -4.57 2.86 8.25
N VAL A 118 -5.32 2.69 9.34
CA VAL A 118 -5.74 3.83 10.17
C VAL A 118 -4.52 4.56 10.72
N ILE A 119 -3.55 3.83 11.28
CA ILE A 119 -2.30 4.42 11.78
C ILE A 119 -1.55 5.12 10.63
N PHE A 120 -1.40 4.46 9.48
CA PHE A 120 -0.71 5.03 8.33
C PHE A 120 -1.37 6.32 7.83
N LYS A 121 -2.69 6.38 7.82
CA LYS A 121 -3.46 7.59 7.46
C LYS A 121 -3.22 8.75 8.43
N GLU A 122 -3.16 8.47 9.73
CA GLU A 122 -2.87 9.51 10.73
C GLU A 122 -1.45 10.09 10.56
N PHE A 123 -0.45 9.24 10.35
CA PHE A 123 0.88 9.71 9.95
C PHE A 123 0.84 10.45 8.61
N GLY A 124 -0.06 10.03 7.69
CA GLY A 124 -0.31 10.69 6.42
C GLY A 124 -0.71 12.14 6.54
N ARG A 125 -1.51 12.47 7.53
CA ARG A 125 -2.01 13.83 7.77
C ARG A 125 -0.99 14.73 8.47
N THR A 126 -0.12 14.15 9.28
CA THR A 126 0.67 14.91 10.25
C THR A 126 2.08 15.24 9.76
N PHE A 127 2.72 14.35 8.97
CA PHE A 127 4.14 14.46 8.65
C PHE A 127 4.43 14.73 7.16
N PRO A 128 5.51 15.45 6.81
CA PRO A 128 5.71 16.01 5.47
C PRO A 128 6.33 15.06 4.42
N PHE A 129 6.63 13.80 4.73
CA PHE A 129 7.14 12.86 3.73
C PHE A 129 6.01 12.25 2.87
N GLN A 130 6.33 11.77 1.69
CA GLN A 130 5.36 11.15 0.79
C GLN A 130 4.88 9.80 1.33
N LYS A 131 3.58 9.61 1.46
CA LYS A 131 2.94 8.38 1.95
C LYS A 131 1.95 7.85 0.92
N ILE A 132 2.15 6.59 0.54
CA ILE A 132 1.36 5.93 -0.48
C ILE A 132 0.78 4.65 0.13
N LEU A 133 -0.53 4.53 0.10
CA LEU A 133 -1.24 3.32 0.49
C LEU A 133 -1.68 2.58 -0.78
N LEU A 134 -1.08 1.42 -1.05
CA LEU A 134 -1.46 0.57 -2.17
C LEU A 134 -2.27 -0.63 -1.67
N ARG A 135 -3.56 -0.63 -1.94
CA ARG A 135 -4.46 -1.76 -1.68
C ARG A 135 -4.43 -2.70 -2.87
N THR A 136 -4.04 -3.93 -2.60
CA THR A 136 -3.77 -4.96 -3.62
C THR A 136 -4.80 -6.08 -3.51
N GLY A 137 -5.30 -6.57 -4.66
CA GLY A 137 -6.09 -7.80 -4.70
C GLY A 137 -5.23 -9.03 -4.47
N PHE A 138 -5.67 -9.93 -3.61
CA PHE A 138 -5.01 -11.19 -3.32
C PHE A 138 -5.90 -12.39 -3.72
N PRO A 139 -5.31 -13.55 -4.04
CA PRO A 139 -3.87 -13.83 -4.11
C PRO A 139 -3.19 -13.19 -5.33
N LEU A 140 -1.85 -13.05 -5.28
CA LEU A 140 -1.08 -12.78 -6.49
C LEU A 140 -0.98 -14.08 -7.32
N LYS A 141 -1.32 -14.01 -8.60
CA LYS A 141 -1.32 -15.19 -9.49
C LYS A 141 -0.67 -14.86 -10.82
N ASN A 142 0.15 -15.78 -11.34
CA ASN A 142 0.80 -15.64 -12.65
C ASN A 142 -0.05 -16.13 -13.83
N LYS A 143 -1.10 -16.92 -13.58
CA LYS A 143 -2.00 -17.45 -14.62
C LYS A 143 -3.45 -17.41 -14.18
N PHE A 144 -4.29 -16.99 -15.08
CA PHE A 144 -5.74 -17.03 -15.00
C PHE A 144 -6.22 -18.48 -15.10
N ASN A 145 -6.76 -19.04 -14.03
CA ASN A 145 -7.44 -20.34 -14.12
C ASN A 145 -8.78 -20.42 -13.41
N ASP A 146 -9.29 -19.32 -12.83
CA ASP A 146 -10.60 -19.37 -12.17
C ASP A 146 -11.35 -18.04 -12.24
N ASN A 147 -12.51 -18.08 -12.89
CA ASN A 147 -13.51 -17.01 -12.94
C ASN A 147 -14.21 -16.74 -11.58
N LYS A 148 -13.76 -17.36 -10.49
CA LYS A 148 -14.43 -17.27 -9.18
C LYS A 148 -13.88 -16.22 -8.23
N ASN A 149 -12.65 -15.74 -8.40
CA ASN A 149 -12.08 -14.73 -7.52
C ASN A 149 -12.20 -13.34 -8.15
N SER A 150 -13.14 -12.58 -7.68
CA SER A 150 -13.35 -11.19 -8.11
C SER A 150 -12.26 -10.21 -7.65
N CYS A 151 -11.30 -10.66 -6.84
CA CYS A 151 -10.25 -9.81 -6.29
C CYS A 151 -8.90 -10.55 -6.33
N PHE A 152 -8.14 -10.37 -7.41
CA PHE A 152 -6.77 -10.87 -7.52
C PHE A 152 -5.93 -9.87 -8.31
N THR A 153 -4.62 -9.95 -8.14
CA THR A 153 -3.65 -9.16 -8.90
C THR A 153 -2.61 -10.09 -9.54
N ASN A 154 -2.28 -9.82 -10.80
CA ASN A 154 -1.15 -10.48 -11.47
C ASN A 154 0.16 -9.94 -10.88
N GLU A 155 1.18 -10.79 -10.74
CA GLU A 155 2.49 -10.39 -10.23
C GLU A 155 3.11 -9.26 -11.08
N THR A 156 2.95 -9.32 -12.40
CA THR A 156 3.46 -8.28 -13.30
C THR A 156 2.77 -6.94 -13.05
N ASP A 157 1.43 -6.94 -12.90
CA ASP A 157 0.67 -5.73 -12.62
C ASP A 157 1.07 -5.13 -11.26
N PHE A 158 1.26 -6.00 -10.25
CA PHE A 158 1.72 -5.58 -8.93
C PHE A 158 3.10 -4.92 -8.98
N VAL A 159 4.07 -5.56 -9.64
CA VAL A 159 5.43 -5.03 -9.78
C VAL A 159 5.43 -3.71 -10.54
N ASN A 160 4.69 -3.62 -11.65
CA ASN A 160 4.57 -2.40 -12.44
C ASN A 160 3.97 -1.26 -11.63
N ALA A 161 2.92 -1.54 -10.84
CA ALA A 161 2.31 -0.56 -9.97
C ALA A 161 3.29 -0.05 -8.92
N VAL A 162 3.96 -0.95 -8.21
CA VAL A 162 4.95 -0.59 -7.19
C VAL A 162 6.10 0.20 -7.81
N SER A 163 6.62 -0.19 -8.99
CA SER A 163 7.67 0.54 -9.70
C SER A 163 7.24 1.97 -10.01
N LYS A 164 6.07 2.17 -10.60
CA LYS A 164 5.52 3.51 -10.87
C LYS A 164 5.41 4.35 -9.58
N LEU A 165 4.91 3.76 -8.49
CA LEU A 165 4.74 4.45 -7.20
C LEU A 165 6.08 4.81 -6.53
N ILE A 166 7.14 4.04 -6.77
CA ILE A 166 8.49 4.37 -6.31
C ILE A 166 9.00 5.62 -7.03
N ASP A 167 8.85 5.66 -8.36
CA ASP A 167 9.49 6.67 -9.20
C ASP A 167 8.72 7.99 -9.23
N ILE A 168 7.40 7.97 -9.06
CA ILE A 168 6.58 9.18 -9.14
C ILE A 168 6.78 10.10 -7.93
N ASN A 169 6.76 11.40 -8.20
CA ASN A 169 6.66 12.44 -7.17
C ASN A 169 5.24 13.01 -7.21
N LEU A 170 4.40 12.64 -6.24
CA LEU A 170 3.00 13.03 -6.17
C LEU A 170 2.83 14.46 -5.65
N LYS A 171 1.81 15.18 -6.14
CA LYS A 171 1.42 16.51 -5.62
C LYS A 171 1.00 16.45 -4.15
N ASN A 172 0.22 15.43 -3.80
CA ASN A 172 -0.26 15.25 -2.43
C ASN A 172 0.71 14.41 -1.62
N GLN A 173 0.85 14.74 -0.36
CA GLN A 173 1.72 14.00 0.56
C GLN A 173 1.18 12.63 0.94
N PHE A 174 -0.14 12.42 0.81
CA PHE A 174 -0.81 11.14 1.09
C PHE A 174 -1.78 10.79 -0.04
N GLU A 175 -1.61 9.58 -0.61
CA GLU A 175 -2.46 9.07 -1.66
C GLU A 175 -2.78 7.59 -1.45
N ILE A 176 -3.99 7.21 -1.86
CA ILE A 176 -4.45 5.81 -1.85
C ILE A 176 -4.64 5.36 -3.29
N PHE A 177 -4.18 4.15 -3.58
CA PHE A 177 -4.35 3.48 -4.87
C PHE A 177 -4.92 2.09 -4.67
N HIS A 178 -5.75 1.67 -5.62
CA HIS A 178 -6.19 0.29 -5.76
C HIS A 178 -5.47 -0.37 -6.93
N ILE A 179 -5.10 -1.63 -6.77
CA ILE A 179 -4.65 -2.47 -7.86
C ILE A 179 -5.34 -3.83 -7.84
N GLN A 180 -5.90 -4.17 -8.98
CA GLN A 180 -6.55 -5.43 -9.28
C GLN A 180 -6.36 -5.69 -10.77
N THR A 181 -6.04 -6.92 -11.16
CA THR A 181 -5.99 -7.27 -12.58
C THR A 181 -7.40 -7.17 -13.19
N LYS A 182 -7.49 -6.53 -14.34
CA LYS A 182 -8.76 -6.32 -15.05
C LYS A 182 -9.39 -7.66 -15.41
N SER A 183 -10.64 -7.85 -14.99
CA SER A 183 -11.47 -9.01 -15.31
C SER A 183 -12.91 -8.56 -15.39
N ASP A 184 -13.78 -9.36 -16.05
CA ASP A 184 -15.21 -9.03 -16.21
C ASP A 184 -15.94 -8.85 -14.87
N ASN A 185 -15.40 -9.45 -13.79
CA ASN A 185 -15.94 -9.37 -12.44
C ASN A 185 -15.12 -8.46 -11.51
N ALA A 186 -14.29 -7.56 -12.05
CA ALA A 186 -13.48 -6.65 -11.25
C ALA A 186 -14.38 -5.67 -10.47
N LYS A 187 -14.25 -5.66 -9.13
CA LYS A 187 -15.06 -4.83 -8.24
C LYS A 187 -14.42 -3.50 -7.89
N TYR A 188 -13.10 -3.42 -8.02
CA TYR A 188 -12.35 -2.28 -7.54
C TYR A 188 -11.90 -1.41 -8.70
N LEU A 189 -12.12 -0.10 -8.57
CA LEU A 189 -11.67 0.84 -9.56
C LEU A 189 -10.14 1.00 -9.44
N THR A 190 -9.45 0.87 -10.56
CA THR A 190 -7.97 0.99 -10.64
C THR A 190 -7.52 2.12 -11.55
N ASN A 191 -8.43 2.96 -12.03
CA ASN A 191 -8.14 4.03 -12.99
C ASN A 191 -7.07 4.98 -12.47
N LYS A 192 -7.04 5.24 -11.17
CA LYS A 192 -6.09 6.16 -10.55
C LYS A 192 -4.63 5.72 -10.72
N ILE A 193 -4.36 4.42 -10.71
CA ILE A 193 -3.01 3.91 -10.94
C ILE A 193 -2.66 3.86 -12.43
N ASP A 194 -3.65 3.67 -13.30
CA ASP A 194 -3.47 3.72 -14.74
C ASP A 194 -3.15 5.17 -15.19
N GLU A 195 -3.72 6.15 -14.52
CA GLU A 195 -3.59 7.59 -14.80
C GLU A 195 -2.57 8.27 -13.87
N ILE A 196 -1.68 7.51 -13.27
CA ILE A 196 -0.77 8.01 -12.23
C ILE A 196 0.10 9.16 -12.71
N ASP A 197 0.47 9.17 -13.99
CA ASP A 197 1.29 10.23 -14.57
C ASP A 197 0.59 11.61 -14.48
N ASN A 198 -0.75 11.64 -14.46
CA ASN A 198 -1.54 12.86 -14.28
C ASN A 198 -1.49 13.41 -12.84
N LEU A 199 -1.02 12.61 -11.89
CA LEU A 199 -0.86 12.97 -10.48
C LEU A 199 0.55 13.44 -10.13
N SER A 200 1.46 13.48 -11.12
CA SER A 200 2.81 13.96 -10.94
C SER A 200 2.86 15.45 -10.60
N ALA A 201 3.80 15.83 -9.74
CA ALA A 201 4.03 17.22 -9.36
C ALA A 201 4.52 18.10 -10.53
N ASP A 202 5.10 17.49 -11.56
CA ASP A 202 5.65 18.19 -12.73
C ASP A 202 4.59 18.56 -13.77
N LEU A 203 3.39 18.04 -13.67
CA LEU A 203 2.26 18.47 -14.49
C LEU A 203 1.70 19.76 -13.91
N LYS A 204 2.06 20.87 -14.53
CA LYS A 204 1.53 22.20 -14.23
C LYS A 204 0.00 22.19 -14.31
N ASP A 205 -0.59 22.63 -13.21
CA ASP A 205 -1.94 23.17 -13.11
C ASP A 205 -3.00 22.50 -13.98
N HIS A 206 -3.67 21.56 -13.41
CA HIS A 206 -5.13 21.37 -13.49
C HIS A 206 -5.48 20.07 -12.77
N PHE A 207 -6.25 20.19 -11.76
CA PHE A 207 -7.30 19.26 -11.34
C PHE A 207 -7.49 19.13 -9.81
N TYR A 208 -8.67 19.58 -9.44
CA TYR A 208 -9.55 19.06 -8.43
C TYR A 208 -9.19 19.30 -6.96
N HIS A 209 -9.65 20.42 -6.48
CA HIS A 209 -10.05 20.54 -5.07
C HIS A 209 -11.36 19.78 -4.90
N PRO A 210 -11.44 18.69 -4.14
CA PRO A 210 -12.72 18.24 -3.63
C PRO A 210 -13.24 19.34 -2.70
N ARG A 211 -14.32 20.02 -3.10
CA ARG A 211 -15.09 20.85 -2.18
C ARG A 211 -15.53 19.93 -1.05
N VAL A 212 -15.01 20.17 0.14
CA VAL A 212 -15.63 19.73 1.37
C VAL A 212 -16.98 20.41 1.37
N GLN A 213 -18.04 19.69 1.05
CA GLN A 213 -19.37 20.14 1.41
C GLN A 213 -19.50 19.95 2.90
N GLU A 214 -19.46 21.06 3.61
CA GLU A 214 -19.92 21.16 4.98
C GLU A 214 -21.38 20.71 5.03
N LEU A 215 -21.66 19.70 5.84
CA LEU A 215 -22.96 19.43 6.44
C LEU A 215 -22.79 19.33 7.93
#